data_6b5575d75cb998c5c35dac35566bb489
#
_entry.id   6b5575d75cb998c5c35dac35566bb489
#
_cell.length_a   1.000
_cell.length_b   1.000
_cell.length_c   1.000
_cell.angle_alpha   90.00
_cell.angle_beta   90.00
_cell.angle_gamma   90.00
#
_symmetry.space_group_name_H-M   'P 1'
#
loop_
_entity.id
_entity.type
_entity.pdbx_description
1 polymer ?
#
loop_
_entity_poly.entity_id
_entity_poly.type
_entity_poly.pdbx_seq_one_letter_code
_entity_poly.pdbx_strand_id
1 'polypeptide(L)'
;MAYSFMFYARATLTSAFLTFGLSAADAGPLAVPQGEVILTVTGNIHATNAGDTAQFDLAMLQDIDGTEIATTTIWTDGVQRFKGVSLLELVNVLGVSTGTLLASAINDYTVSIPVTDAVEGGPIIAYLLDGNTMSVRGKGPLWVIYPYDQKAEYRSEVTYTRSIWQLDRIEVSD
;
A
#
# COMPACT_ATOMS: atom_id res chain seq x y z
N MET A 1 81.15 -24.41 -12.15
CA MET A 1 80.16 -24.63 -11.10
C MET A 1 79.39 -23.34 -10.94
N ALA A 2 78.14 -23.29 -11.51
CA ALA A 2 77.29 -22.12 -11.44
C ALA A 2 76.03 -22.54 -10.68
N TYR A 3 75.79 -21.92 -9.52
CA TYR A 3 74.58 -22.09 -8.73
C TYR A 3 73.55 -21.07 -9.15
N SER A 4 72.40 -21.58 -9.70
CA SER A 4 71.26 -20.76 -10.06
C SER A 4 70.33 -20.61 -8.84
N PHE A 5 70.12 -19.39 -8.37
CA PHE A 5 69.19 -19.09 -7.32
C PHE A 5 67.79 -18.76 -7.93
N MET A 6 66.82 -19.59 -7.63
CA MET A 6 65.45 -19.45 -8.08
C MET A 6 64.64 -18.68 -7.05
N PHE A 7 64.22 -17.42 -7.37
CA PHE A 7 63.38 -16.60 -6.52
C PHE A 7 61.91 -16.99 -6.76
N TYR A 8 61.25 -17.49 -5.71
CA TYR A 8 59.80 -17.69 -5.70
C TYR A 8 59.13 -16.40 -5.24
N ALA A 9 58.41 -15.71 -6.15
CA ALA A 9 57.56 -14.61 -5.82
C ALA A 9 56.19 -15.16 -5.27
N ARG A 10 55.92 -14.89 -4.02
CA ARG A 10 54.59 -15.15 -3.41
C ARG A 10 53.65 -13.99 -3.75
N ALA A 11 52.65 -14.26 -4.61
CA ALA A 11 51.55 -13.34 -4.86
C ALA A 11 50.53 -13.49 -3.73
N THR A 12 50.36 -12.47 -2.91
CA THR A 12 49.27 -12.36 -1.92
C THR A 12 48.03 -11.79 -2.60
N LEU A 13 47.02 -12.64 -2.78
CA LEU A 13 45.69 -12.20 -3.24
C LEU A 13 44.94 -11.54 -2.06
N THR A 14 44.77 -10.22 -2.10
CA THR A 14 43.93 -9.48 -1.15
C THR A 14 42.52 -9.49 -1.67
N SER A 15 41.64 -10.32 -1.08
CA SER A 15 40.19 -10.32 -1.36
C SER A 15 39.55 -9.12 -0.69
N ALA A 16 39.12 -8.13 -1.48
CA ALA A 16 38.28 -7.05 -1.03
C ALA A 16 36.84 -7.52 -0.91
N PHE A 17 36.34 -7.68 0.31
CA PHE A 17 34.92 -7.89 0.58
C PHE A 17 34.17 -6.57 0.39
N LEU A 18 33.41 -6.43 -0.71
CA LEU A 18 32.41 -5.38 -0.86
C LEU A 18 31.20 -5.78 0.00
N THR A 19 31.03 -5.15 1.14
CA THR A 19 29.79 -5.18 1.92
C THR A 19 28.77 -4.27 1.21
N PHE A 20 27.84 -4.85 0.48
CA PHE A 20 26.63 -4.14 0.06
C PHE A 20 25.78 -3.90 1.31
N GLY A 21 25.86 -2.69 1.85
CA GLY A 21 24.88 -2.23 2.82
C GLY A 21 23.51 -2.07 2.16
N LEU A 22 22.53 -2.92 2.52
CA LEU A 22 21.13 -2.60 2.24
C LEU A 22 20.82 -1.33 3.02
N SER A 23 20.77 -0.19 2.34
CA SER A 23 20.11 0.99 2.87
C SER A 23 18.61 0.67 2.92
N ALA A 24 18.05 0.52 4.12
CA ALA A 24 16.61 0.69 4.30
C ALA A 24 16.27 2.08 3.75
N ALA A 25 15.41 2.14 2.74
CA ALA A 25 14.87 3.41 2.28
C ALA A 25 14.08 3.99 3.45
N ASP A 26 14.63 5.00 4.09
CA ASP A 26 13.93 5.81 5.09
C ASP A 26 12.80 6.49 4.30
N ALA A 27 11.55 6.10 4.55
CA ALA A 27 10.40 6.78 3.98
C ALA A 27 10.48 8.22 4.47
N GLY A 28 10.76 9.14 3.54
CA GLY A 28 10.83 10.57 3.86
C GLY A 28 9.51 11.05 4.48
N PRO A 29 9.49 12.20 5.16
CA PRO A 29 8.28 12.72 5.75
C PRO A 29 7.19 12.85 4.67
N LEU A 30 5.98 12.37 4.97
CA LEU A 30 4.81 12.54 4.11
C LEU A 30 4.56 14.04 3.87
N ALA A 31 4.17 14.38 2.65
CA ALA A 31 3.72 15.74 2.33
C ALA A 31 2.52 16.14 3.21
N VAL A 32 2.35 17.43 3.44
CA VAL A 32 1.18 17.96 4.16
C VAL A 32 0.03 18.12 3.15
N PRO A 33 -1.21 17.65 3.47
CA PRO A 33 -2.37 17.83 2.60
C PRO A 33 -2.57 19.30 2.24
N GLN A 34 -2.88 19.59 0.99
CA GLN A 34 -3.22 20.94 0.50
C GLN A 34 -4.73 21.08 0.22
N GLY A 35 -5.44 19.96 0.14
CA GLY A 35 -6.87 19.86 -0.08
C GLY A 35 -7.61 19.32 1.14
N GLU A 36 -8.88 18.97 0.93
CA GLU A 36 -9.70 18.29 1.94
C GLU A 36 -9.11 16.92 2.27
N VAL A 37 -8.88 16.64 3.55
CA VAL A 37 -8.43 15.33 4.02
C VAL A 37 -9.56 14.33 3.84
N ILE A 38 -9.34 13.29 3.03
CA ILE A 38 -10.31 12.24 2.74
C ILE A 38 -9.94 10.87 3.33
N LEU A 39 -8.68 10.72 3.81
CA LEU A 39 -8.23 9.54 4.54
C LEU A 39 -7.31 9.96 5.69
N THR A 40 -7.59 9.46 6.88
CA THR A 40 -6.70 9.57 8.05
C THR A 40 -6.27 8.18 8.49
N VAL A 41 -4.95 7.98 8.64
CA VAL A 41 -4.39 6.72 9.14
C VAL A 41 -3.69 6.96 10.47
N THR A 42 -3.97 6.07 11.43
CA THR A 42 -3.45 6.13 12.81
C THR A 42 -2.89 4.77 13.24
N GLY A 43 -2.40 4.69 14.47
CA GLY A 43 -1.92 3.44 15.07
C GLY A 43 -0.46 3.17 14.76
N ASN A 44 -0.11 1.91 14.53
CA ASN A 44 1.28 1.46 14.34
C ASN A 44 1.79 1.80 12.93
N ILE A 45 2.04 3.08 12.65
CA ILE A 45 2.58 3.62 11.39
C ILE A 45 3.91 4.34 11.65
N HIS A 46 4.82 4.32 10.67
CA HIS A 46 6.10 5.02 10.78
C HIS A 46 6.11 6.40 10.10
N ALA A 47 5.39 6.54 8.98
CA ALA A 47 5.34 7.80 8.25
C ALA A 47 4.09 8.60 8.65
N THR A 48 4.29 9.83 9.14
CA THR A 48 3.23 10.73 9.59
C THR A 48 3.43 12.13 9.02
N ASN A 49 2.37 12.95 8.97
CA ASN A 49 2.42 14.35 8.54
C ASN A 49 1.56 15.30 9.40
N ALA A 50 0.82 14.75 10.37
CA ALA A 50 -0.02 15.51 11.28
C ALA A 50 0.04 14.90 12.69
N GLY A 51 1.06 15.27 13.48
CA GLY A 51 1.33 14.67 14.78
C GLY A 51 1.74 13.19 14.63
N ASP A 52 0.95 12.30 15.23
CA ASP A 52 1.09 10.84 15.17
C ASP A 52 0.20 10.18 14.09
N THR A 53 -0.36 10.98 13.18
CA THR A 53 -1.25 10.52 12.12
C THR A 53 -0.69 10.78 10.73
N ALA A 54 -1.12 9.97 9.76
CA ALA A 54 -0.91 10.21 8.34
C ALA A 54 -2.24 10.64 7.71
N GLN A 55 -2.28 11.86 7.17
CA GLN A 55 -3.45 12.43 6.52
C GLN A 55 -3.21 12.56 5.02
N PHE A 56 -4.22 12.20 4.25
CA PHE A 56 -4.17 12.22 2.79
C PHE A 56 -5.35 12.99 2.23
N ASP A 57 -5.08 13.91 1.33
CA ASP A 57 -6.07 14.45 0.39
C ASP A 57 -6.08 13.60 -0.91
N LEU A 58 -6.98 13.94 -1.82
CA LEU A 58 -7.11 13.20 -3.07
C LEU A 58 -5.83 13.26 -3.92
N ALA A 59 -5.18 14.41 -3.98
CA ALA A 59 -3.96 14.61 -4.77
C ALA A 59 -2.83 13.72 -4.26
N MET A 60 -2.64 13.63 -2.94
CA MET A 60 -1.63 12.77 -2.32
C MET A 60 -1.89 11.29 -2.62
N LEU A 61 -3.16 10.83 -2.60
CA LEU A 61 -3.49 9.45 -2.96
C LEU A 61 -3.26 9.18 -4.45
N GLN A 62 -3.41 10.19 -5.31
CA GLN A 62 -3.15 10.08 -6.75
C GLN A 62 -1.65 10.09 -7.08
N ASP A 63 -0.83 10.70 -6.25
CA ASP A 63 0.64 10.75 -6.40
C ASP A 63 1.31 9.43 -5.98
N ILE A 64 0.66 8.62 -5.14
CA ILE A 64 1.06 7.24 -4.88
C ILE A 64 0.68 6.42 -6.12
N ASP A 65 1.58 5.53 -6.58
CA ASP A 65 1.43 4.77 -7.82
C ASP A 65 0.02 4.16 -7.95
N GLY A 66 -0.75 4.73 -8.87
CA GLY A 66 -2.18 4.46 -9.01
C GLY A 66 -2.43 3.18 -9.82
N THR A 67 -3.24 2.29 -9.27
CA THR A 67 -3.67 1.03 -9.90
C THR A 67 -5.10 1.15 -10.42
N GLU A 68 -5.36 0.60 -11.62
CA GLU A 68 -6.72 0.44 -12.16
C GLU A 68 -7.12 -1.03 -12.17
N ILE A 69 -8.31 -1.31 -11.66
CA ILE A 69 -8.94 -2.64 -11.65
C ILE A 69 -10.24 -2.57 -12.43
N ALA A 70 -10.39 -3.43 -13.45
CA ALA A 70 -11.68 -3.67 -14.11
C ALA A 70 -12.26 -4.98 -13.56
N THR A 71 -13.39 -4.91 -12.87
CA THR A 71 -14.01 -6.07 -12.22
C THR A 71 -15.51 -5.90 -12.07
N THR A 72 -16.24 -7.03 -12.00
CA THR A 72 -17.62 -7.04 -11.52
C THR A 72 -17.64 -6.96 -10.00
N THR A 73 -18.75 -6.47 -9.43
CA THR A 73 -18.98 -6.50 -7.98
C THR A 73 -20.41 -6.99 -7.71
N ILE A 74 -20.68 -7.39 -6.47
CA ILE A 74 -22.06 -7.73 -6.06
C ILE A 74 -22.95 -6.49 -5.84
N TRP A 75 -22.36 -5.27 -5.93
CA TRP A 75 -23.05 -3.99 -5.64
C TRP A 75 -23.26 -3.11 -6.88
N THR A 76 -22.72 -3.52 -8.02
CA THR A 76 -22.80 -2.77 -9.28
C THR A 76 -23.17 -3.69 -10.43
N ASP A 77 -23.76 -3.14 -11.50
CA ASP A 77 -24.10 -3.88 -12.70
C ASP A 77 -22.92 -3.92 -13.67
N GLY A 78 -22.58 -5.12 -14.14
CA GLY A 78 -21.51 -5.31 -15.13
C GLY A 78 -20.11 -5.04 -14.61
N VAL A 79 -19.15 -4.95 -15.53
CA VAL A 79 -17.76 -4.64 -15.23
C VAL A 79 -17.60 -3.15 -15.05
N GLN A 80 -17.01 -2.74 -13.94
CA GLN A 80 -16.68 -1.35 -13.62
C GLN A 80 -15.17 -1.16 -13.57
N ARG A 81 -14.70 0.06 -13.85
CA ARG A 81 -13.29 0.45 -13.74
C ARG A 81 -13.07 1.25 -12.47
N PHE A 82 -12.31 0.68 -11.56
CA PHE A 82 -11.93 1.32 -10.31
C PHE A 82 -10.47 1.77 -10.41
N LYS A 83 -10.20 3.04 -10.10
CA LYS A 83 -8.83 3.54 -9.97
C LYS A 83 -8.58 4.01 -8.55
N GLY A 84 -7.44 3.62 -7.98
CA GLY A 84 -7.10 3.91 -6.60
C GLY A 84 -5.64 3.67 -6.30
N VAL A 85 -5.25 3.89 -5.06
CA VAL A 85 -3.95 3.47 -4.54
C VAL A 85 -4.00 1.99 -4.19
N SER A 86 -2.99 1.22 -4.60
CA SER A 86 -2.82 -0.16 -4.17
C SER A 86 -2.71 -0.22 -2.63
N LEU A 87 -3.37 -1.18 -2.00
CA LEU A 87 -3.24 -1.38 -0.56
C LEU A 87 -1.77 -1.67 -0.17
N LEU A 88 -1.05 -2.41 -1.03
CA LEU A 88 0.38 -2.67 -0.86
C LEU A 88 1.20 -1.37 -0.84
N GLU A 89 0.99 -0.47 -1.80
CA GLU A 89 1.72 0.78 -1.86
C GLU A 89 1.38 1.71 -0.67
N LEU A 90 0.13 1.74 -0.25
CA LEU A 90 -0.26 2.52 0.93
C LEU A 90 0.45 2.01 2.20
N VAL A 91 0.46 0.69 2.46
CA VAL A 91 1.15 0.14 3.64
C VAL A 91 2.67 0.32 3.56
N ASN A 92 3.25 0.27 2.36
CA ASN A 92 4.67 0.56 2.13
C ASN A 92 5.00 2.01 2.47
N VAL A 93 4.22 2.98 1.96
CA VAL A 93 4.38 4.42 2.25
C VAL A 93 4.27 4.69 3.75
N LEU A 94 3.37 4.00 4.45
CA LEU A 94 3.18 4.13 5.89
C LEU A 94 4.24 3.39 6.74
N GLY A 95 5.07 2.55 6.11
CA GLY A 95 6.07 1.71 6.79
C GLY A 95 5.44 0.57 7.60
N VAL A 96 4.27 0.08 7.17
CA VAL A 96 3.52 -1.01 7.83
C VAL A 96 3.84 -2.33 7.13
N SER A 97 4.26 -3.35 7.89
CA SER A 97 4.63 -4.66 7.34
C SER A 97 3.83 -5.83 7.92
N THR A 98 3.18 -5.63 9.06
CA THR A 98 2.40 -6.66 9.78
C THR A 98 1.18 -6.04 10.45
N GLY A 99 0.28 -6.88 10.97
CA GLY A 99 -0.86 -6.43 11.76
C GLY A 99 -2.17 -6.41 10.98
N THR A 100 -3.10 -5.61 11.44
CA THR A 100 -4.46 -5.49 10.92
C THR A 100 -4.82 -4.02 10.69
N LEU A 101 -5.42 -3.74 9.54
CA LEU A 101 -6.00 -2.46 9.20
C LEU A 101 -7.46 -2.46 9.64
N LEU A 102 -7.80 -1.68 10.66
CA LEU A 102 -9.17 -1.43 11.09
C LEU A 102 -9.70 -0.27 10.23
N ALA A 103 -10.33 -0.63 9.12
CA ALA A 103 -10.85 0.31 8.14
C ALA A 103 -12.27 0.73 8.53
N SER A 104 -12.49 2.03 8.71
CA SER A 104 -13.74 2.60 9.19
C SER A 104 -14.36 3.54 8.16
N ALA A 105 -15.65 3.43 7.98
CA ALA A 105 -16.46 4.33 7.16
C ALA A 105 -16.91 5.56 7.95
N ILE A 106 -17.40 6.57 7.25
CA ILE A 106 -17.94 7.83 7.81
C ILE A 106 -19.00 7.59 8.91
N ASN A 107 -19.76 6.50 8.82
CA ASN A 107 -20.80 6.12 9.77
C ASN A 107 -20.32 5.22 10.91
N ASP A 108 -19.00 5.14 11.15
CA ASP A 108 -18.35 4.32 12.17
C ASP A 108 -18.43 2.80 11.97
N TYR A 109 -18.96 2.32 10.82
CA TYR A 109 -18.85 0.92 10.48
C TYR A 109 -17.38 0.57 10.24
N THR A 110 -16.88 -0.44 10.91
CA THR A 110 -15.46 -0.84 10.86
C THR A 110 -15.30 -2.30 10.45
N VAL A 111 -14.33 -2.57 9.59
CA VAL A 111 -13.94 -3.91 9.16
C VAL A 111 -12.46 -4.13 9.41
N SER A 112 -12.08 -5.39 9.59
CA SER A 112 -10.69 -5.80 9.79
C SER A 112 -10.12 -6.34 8.47
N ILE A 113 -9.05 -5.73 7.97
CA ILE A 113 -8.31 -6.15 6.78
C ILE A 113 -6.90 -6.53 7.24
N PRO A 114 -6.48 -7.80 7.16
CA PRO A 114 -5.11 -8.15 7.54
C PRO A 114 -4.12 -7.54 6.56
N VAL A 115 -2.97 -7.09 7.04
CA VAL A 115 -1.90 -6.53 6.19
C VAL A 115 -1.44 -7.54 5.14
N THR A 116 -1.62 -8.84 5.37
CA THR A 116 -1.35 -9.90 4.39
C THR A 116 -2.23 -9.86 3.13
N ASP A 117 -3.32 -9.08 3.11
CA ASP A 117 -4.11 -8.82 1.91
C ASP A 117 -3.42 -7.79 0.98
N ALA A 118 -2.47 -7.02 1.51
CA ALA A 118 -1.69 -6.02 0.78
C ALA A 118 -0.61 -6.72 -0.07
N VAL A 119 -1.00 -7.22 -1.23
CA VAL A 119 -0.14 -7.97 -2.16
C VAL A 119 -0.17 -7.33 -3.54
N GLU A 120 0.85 -7.64 -4.35
CA GLU A 120 0.88 -7.20 -5.76
C GLU A 120 -0.34 -7.72 -6.52
N GLY A 121 -1.01 -6.82 -7.26
CA GLY A 121 -2.27 -7.13 -7.96
C GLY A 121 -3.44 -7.46 -7.01
N GLY A 122 -3.33 -7.09 -5.73
CA GLY A 122 -4.35 -7.25 -4.70
C GLY A 122 -5.36 -6.10 -4.65
N PRO A 123 -5.97 -5.84 -3.47
CA PRO A 123 -6.97 -4.80 -3.30
C PRO A 123 -6.38 -3.39 -3.47
N ILE A 124 -7.26 -2.46 -3.84
CA ILE A 124 -6.98 -1.03 -3.91
C ILE A 124 -7.95 -0.25 -3.01
N ILE A 125 -7.54 0.93 -2.58
CA ILE A 125 -8.43 1.96 -2.05
C ILE A 125 -8.81 2.87 -3.23
N ALA A 126 -9.96 2.58 -3.83
CA ALA A 126 -10.45 3.27 -5.01
C ALA A 126 -10.94 4.68 -4.65
N TYR A 127 -10.51 5.67 -5.43
CA TYR A 127 -10.97 7.07 -5.39
C TYR A 127 -11.71 7.48 -6.67
N LEU A 128 -11.65 6.68 -7.75
CA LEU A 128 -12.46 6.85 -8.96
C LEU A 128 -13.22 5.57 -9.30
N LEU A 129 -14.43 5.76 -9.80
CA LEU A 129 -15.28 4.76 -10.45
C LEU A 129 -15.62 5.26 -11.87
N ASP A 130 -15.24 4.49 -12.89
CA ASP A 130 -15.41 4.85 -14.31
C ASP A 130 -14.90 6.26 -14.65
N GLY A 131 -13.73 6.60 -14.08
CA GLY A 131 -13.06 7.89 -14.29
C GLY A 131 -13.60 9.08 -13.49
N ASN A 132 -14.63 8.88 -12.67
CA ASN A 132 -15.24 9.93 -11.86
C ASN A 132 -15.02 9.70 -10.36
N THR A 133 -14.89 10.79 -9.59
CA THR A 133 -14.88 10.72 -8.14
C THR A 133 -16.24 10.23 -7.63
N MET A 134 -16.22 9.46 -6.55
CA MET A 134 -17.44 8.94 -5.94
C MET A 134 -17.96 9.90 -4.88
N SER A 135 -19.23 10.27 -4.98
CA SER A 135 -19.91 11.00 -3.89
C SER A 135 -20.17 10.08 -2.69
N VAL A 136 -20.36 10.66 -1.51
CA VAL A 136 -20.73 9.88 -0.30
C VAL A 136 -21.96 9.01 -0.54
N ARG A 137 -22.99 9.52 -1.24
CA ARG A 137 -24.18 8.74 -1.61
C ARG A 137 -23.86 7.63 -2.62
N GLY A 138 -22.83 7.81 -3.44
CA GLY A 138 -22.33 6.87 -4.44
C GLY A 138 -21.14 6.03 -3.95
N LYS A 139 -21.08 5.72 -2.65
CA LYS A 139 -20.05 4.90 -1.99
C LYS A 139 -18.68 5.58 -1.79
N GLY A 140 -18.52 6.86 -2.13
CA GLY A 140 -17.31 7.63 -1.88
C GLY A 140 -17.19 8.19 -0.44
N PRO A 141 -16.09 8.92 -0.17
CA PRO A 141 -15.04 9.30 -1.12
C PRO A 141 -14.14 8.14 -1.54
N LEU A 142 -13.95 7.11 -0.69
CA LEU A 142 -13.06 5.98 -0.90
C LEU A 142 -13.79 4.65 -0.73
N TRP A 143 -13.37 3.65 -1.52
CA TRP A 143 -13.94 2.31 -1.48
C TRP A 143 -12.84 1.26 -1.61
N VAL A 144 -12.76 0.29 -0.69
CA VAL A 144 -11.84 -0.85 -0.81
C VAL A 144 -12.38 -1.82 -1.86
N ILE A 145 -11.64 -2.05 -2.93
CA ILE A 145 -12.00 -2.93 -4.04
C ILE A 145 -10.95 -4.03 -4.19
N TYR A 146 -11.41 -5.27 -4.21
CA TYR A 146 -10.60 -6.43 -4.58
C TYR A 146 -10.81 -6.75 -6.06
N PRO A 147 -9.82 -7.34 -6.74
CA PRO A 147 -9.97 -7.77 -8.14
C PRO A 147 -10.76 -9.08 -8.23
N TYR A 148 -12.07 -9.02 -7.97
CA TYR A 148 -12.95 -10.21 -7.80
C TYR A 148 -12.95 -11.17 -8.99
N ASP A 149 -12.76 -10.66 -10.22
CA ASP A 149 -12.74 -11.47 -11.41
C ASP A 149 -11.40 -12.15 -11.70
N GLN A 150 -10.32 -11.72 -11.01
CA GLN A 150 -8.99 -12.31 -11.23
C GLN A 150 -8.79 -13.64 -10.51
N LYS A 151 -9.37 -13.79 -9.30
CA LYS A 151 -9.22 -14.99 -8.46
C LYS A 151 -10.53 -15.36 -7.81
N ALA A 152 -10.87 -16.66 -7.80
CA ALA A 152 -12.08 -17.16 -7.16
C ALA A 152 -12.12 -16.87 -5.65
N GLU A 153 -10.95 -16.83 -4.98
CA GLU A 153 -10.81 -16.54 -3.55
C GLU A 153 -11.32 -15.15 -3.17
N TYR A 154 -11.25 -14.19 -4.11
CA TYR A 154 -11.78 -12.84 -3.88
C TYR A 154 -13.32 -12.77 -3.95
N ARG A 155 -13.98 -13.80 -4.44
CA ARG A 155 -15.45 -13.91 -4.47
C ARG A 155 -15.98 -14.68 -3.26
N SER A 156 -15.69 -14.17 -2.07
CA SER A 156 -16.08 -14.77 -0.80
C SER A 156 -16.72 -13.74 0.13
N GLU A 157 -17.57 -14.21 1.07
CA GLU A 157 -18.17 -13.34 2.10
C GLU A 157 -17.12 -12.53 2.86
N VAL A 158 -15.99 -13.13 3.18
CA VAL A 158 -14.89 -12.47 3.89
C VAL A 158 -14.37 -11.27 3.09
N THR A 159 -14.08 -11.49 1.81
CA THR A 159 -13.58 -10.42 0.92
C THR A 159 -14.64 -9.34 0.71
N TYR A 160 -15.91 -9.71 0.53
CA TYR A 160 -16.98 -8.74 0.43
C TYR A 160 -17.15 -7.92 1.71
N THR A 161 -17.02 -8.51 2.88
CA THR A 161 -17.05 -7.79 4.16
C THR A 161 -15.90 -6.78 4.26
N ARG A 162 -14.70 -7.11 3.76
CA ARG A 162 -13.53 -6.22 3.74
C ARG A 162 -13.64 -5.08 2.71
N SER A 163 -14.57 -5.18 1.78
CA SER A 163 -14.76 -4.18 0.71
C SER A 163 -15.59 -2.99 1.18
N ILE A 164 -15.13 -2.35 2.23
CA ILE A 164 -15.80 -1.21 2.86
C ILE A 164 -15.81 0.01 1.92
N TRP A 165 -16.97 0.66 1.82
CA TRP A 165 -17.17 1.94 1.13
C TRP A 165 -17.38 3.08 2.11
N GLN A 166 -17.36 4.34 1.62
CA GLN A 166 -17.36 5.55 2.44
C GLN A 166 -16.21 5.53 3.45
N LEU A 167 -15.09 4.88 3.09
CA LEU A 167 -13.90 4.81 3.93
C LEU A 167 -13.35 6.23 4.13
N ASP A 168 -13.06 6.60 5.38
CA ASP A 168 -12.44 7.87 5.74
C ASP A 168 -11.27 7.71 6.71
N ARG A 169 -11.12 6.56 7.39
CA ARG A 169 -10.03 6.34 8.33
C ARG A 169 -9.62 4.87 8.43
N ILE A 170 -8.35 4.68 8.77
CA ILE A 170 -7.75 3.37 9.05
C ILE A 170 -6.96 3.49 10.35
N GLU A 171 -7.12 2.53 11.26
CA GLU A 171 -6.24 2.35 12.40
C GLU A 171 -5.40 1.08 12.18
N VAL A 172 -4.08 1.19 12.26
CA VAL A 172 -3.16 0.05 12.15
C VAL A 172 -2.92 -0.50 13.55
N SER A 173 -3.34 -1.75 13.79
CA SER A 173 -3.14 -2.48 15.03
C SER A 173 -2.22 -3.68 14.82
N ASP A 174 -1.61 -4.15 15.89
CA ASP A 174 -0.79 -5.37 15.93
C ASP A 174 -1.62 -6.64 15.65
#